data_7bcd82a8edc2cc248b587687efb037f0
#
_entry.id   7bcd82a8edc2cc248b587687efb037f0
#
_cell.length_a   1.000
_cell.length_b   1.000
_cell.length_c   1.000
_cell.angle_alpha   90.00
_cell.angle_beta   90.00
_cell.angle_gamma   90.00
#
_symmetry.space_group_name_H-M   'P 1'
#
loop_
_entity.id
_entity.type
_entity.pdbx_description
1 polymer ?
#
loop_
_entity_poly.entity_id
_entity_poly.type
_entity_poly.pdbx_seq_one_letter_code
_entity_poly.pdbx_strand_id
1 'polypeptide(L)'
;MNDENKKIQFILDEQGRMAEMYLEDARLVEYPINYKLKNAYEVFVRVEGTENYWVSNYGRTVNNLNHKDKKTFYEHKQGKCHITVFEIERCPVKNKKGQLTGEIAETRYRRDTSPEELVTKHFLVPYAKRKKIWHKDGDENNNWYKNLLYVSDADYKKLKSGECTWQELNLEQEYIEYRNRATEHAYKVYNGILKRCGDTVNDDSVRSCYDKSTMWQVWLDNPKEFVRWYLEHYYECGDEEMDVDKDLFGDGSGMYHEDFCCILPKGLNILLANSKKHYKEGQTSDNVLPLGVRYNSENNTYYGEITFTGADEATPLSEWATPEEAFAEYKVMKKADIMRVVVGYKVKIPEYIYKKFFEVEVKPY
;
A
#
# COMPACT_ATOMS: atom_id res chain seq x y z
N MET A 1 -2.74 17.27 18.22
CA MET A 1 -2.49 16.28 17.12
C MET A 1 -1.50 16.95 16.21
N ASN A 2 -0.31 16.37 16.06
CA ASN A 2 0.77 17.00 15.32
C ASN A 2 0.45 16.98 13.83
N ASP A 3 0.48 18.16 13.24
CA ASP A 3 0.34 18.40 11.78
C ASP A 3 1.50 17.81 10.94
N GLU A 4 2.40 17.06 11.55
CA GLU A 4 3.62 16.54 10.92
C GLU A 4 3.40 15.39 9.93
N ASN A 5 2.21 14.80 9.88
CA ASN A 5 1.91 13.67 8.98
C ASN A 5 1.10 14.03 7.73
N LYS A 6 0.79 15.31 7.52
CA LYS A 6 0.16 15.71 6.27
C LYS A 6 1.19 15.63 5.14
N LYS A 7 0.91 14.79 4.16
CA LYS A 7 1.69 14.71 2.91
C LYS A 7 1.68 16.08 2.26
N ILE A 8 2.83 16.73 2.17
CA ILE A 8 2.95 18.05 1.54
C ILE A 8 3.27 17.85 0.06
N GLN A 9 2.50 18.47 -0.80
CA GLN A 9 2.81 18.61 -2.22
C GLN A 9 3.39 20.00 -2.46
N PHE A 10 4.37 20.08 -3.37
CA PHE A 10 4.94 21.34 -3.82
C PHE A 10 4.44 21.63 -5.22
N ILE A 11 4.01 22.86 -5.41
CA ILE A 11 3.53 23.37 -6.69
C ILE A 11 4.43 24.55 -7.08
N LEU A 12 4.76 24.64 -8.35
CA LEU A 12 5.43 25.83 -8.88
C LEU A 12 4.38 26.82 -9.36
N ASP A 13 4.49 28.06 -8.89
CA ASP A 13 3.69 29.16 -9.42
C ASP A 13 4.14 29.56 -10.84
N GLU A 14 3.42 30.52 -11.46
CA GLU A 14 3.71 31.00 -12.81
C GLU A 14 5.11 31.58 -12.96
N GLN A 15 5.76 31.97 -11.87
CA GLN A 15 7.12 32.48 -11.83
C GLN A 15 8.16 31.39 -11.52
N GLY A 16 7.73 30.15 -11.42
CA GLY A 16 8.60 29.03 -11.08
C GLY A 16 9.02 29.00 -9.61
N ARG A 17 8.30 29.71 -8.73
CA ARG A 17 8.54 29.69 -7.27
C ARG A 17 7.77 28.55 -6.63
N MET A 18 8.36 27.95 -5.61
CA MET A 18 7.70 26.91 -4.85
C MET A 18 6.64 27.46 -3.91
N ALA A 19 5.45 26.88 -3.99
CA ALA A 19 4.42 27.00 -2.99
C ALA A 19 4.24 25.66 -2.28
N GLU A 20 4.16 25.65 -0.96
CA GLU A 20 3.73 24.52 -0.17
C GLU A 20 2.21 24.45 -0.16
N MET A 21 1.68 23.27 -0.44
CA MET A 21 0.25 23.00 -0.30
C MET A 21 0.05 21.68 0.42
N TYR A 22 -1.03 21.61 1.19
CA TYR A 22 -1.48 20.33 1.74
C TYR A 22 -1.94 19.42 0.60
N LEU A 23 -1.77 18.11 0.76
CA LEU A 23 -2.10 17.14 -0.28
C LEU A 23 -3.56 17.27 -0.76
N GLU A 24 -4.46 17.56 0.16
CA GLU A 24 -5.88 17.78 -0.11
C GLU A 24 -6.14 18.95 -1.08
N ASP A 25 -5.37 20.02 -0.94
CA ASP A 25 -5.49 21.23 -1.78
C ASP A 25 -4.69 21.10 -3.09
N ALA A 26 -3.56 20.42 -3.05
CA ALA A 26 -2.65 20.29 -4.19
C ALA A 26 -3.21 19.46 -5.34
N ARG A 27 -4.18 18.60 -5.09
CA ARG A 27 -4.88 17.81 -6.11
C ARG A 27 -5.83 18.63 -6.96
N LEU A 28 -6.20 19.82 -6.49
CA LEU A 28 -7.16 20.72 -7.13
C LEU A 28 -6.48 21.89 -7.86
N VAL A 29 -5.18 22.13 -7.59
CA VAL A 29 -4.49 23.31 -8.09
C VAL A 29 -3.39 22.89 -9.05
N GLU A 30 -3.59 23.25 -10.29
CA GLU A 30 -2.65 23.06 -11.38
C GLU A 30 -1.99 24.41 -11.69
N TYR A 31 -0.66 24.46 -11.57
CA TYR A 31 0.11 25.68 -11.89
C TYR A 31 0.89 25.49 -13.18
N PRO A 32 0.87 26.47 -14.10
CA PRO A 32 1.63 26.36 -15.34
C PRO A 32 3.12 26.36 -15.03
N ILE A 33 3.83 25.32 -15.46
CA ILE A 33 5.28 25.21 -15.31
C ILE A 33 6.01 26.05 -16.33
N ASN A 34 5.39 26.15 -17.48
CA ASN A 34 5.96 26.84 -18.62
C ASN A 34 4.83 27.57 -19.37
N TYR A 35 4.87 28.88 -19.35
CA TYR A 35 3.91 29.73 -20.06
C TYR A 35 3.90 29.50 -21.58
N LYS A 36 4.87 28.80 -22.16
CA LYS A 36 4.84 28.36 -23.56
C LYS A 36 3.94 27.13 -23.77
N LEU A 37 3.65 26.36 -22.70
CA LEU A 37 2.74 25.23 -22.74
C LEU A 37 1.49 25.59 -21.92
N LYS A 38 0.56 26.29 -22.57
CA LYS A 38 -0.62 26.92 -21.95
C LYS A 38 -1.50 26.03 -21.05
N ASN A 39 -1.24 24.74 -20.93
CA ASN A 39 -2.02 23.78 -20.14
C ASN A 39 -1.17 22.69 -19.48
N ALA A 40 0.09 22.96 -19.17
CA ALA A 40 0.96 22.01 -18.54
C ALA A 40 1.26 22.44 -17.10
N TYR A 41 0.88 21.62 -16.16
CA TYR A 41 1.03 21.89 -14.74
C TYR A 41 1.99 20.90 -14.10
N GLU A 42 2.80 21.37 -13.18
CA GLU A 42 3.71 20.53 -12.43
C GLU A 42 3.21 20.31 -11.01
N VAL A 43 3.02 19.05 -10.64
CA VAL A 43 2.59 18.62 -9.31
C VAL A 43 3.69 17.77 -8.70
N PHE A 44 4.03 18.05 -7.44
CA PHE A 44 4.99 17.27 -6.68
C PHE A 44 4.28 16.39 -5.66
N VAL A 45 4.67 15.12 -5.59
CA VAL A 45 4.21 14.17 -4.59
C VAL A 45 5.39 13.69 -3.76
N ARG A 46 5.13 13.33 -2.49
CA ARG A 46 6.16 12.75 -1.64
C ARG A 46 6.51 11.35 -2.17
N VAL A 47 7.81 11.08 -2.29
CA VAL A 47 8.29 9.74 -2.64
C VAL A 47 7.97 8.79 -1.50
N GLU A 48 7.21 7.75 -1.84
CA GLU A 48 6.75 6.75 -0.89
C GLU A 48 7.91 6.08 -0.15
N GLY A 49 7.74 5.87 1.16
CA GLY A 49 8.77 5.29 2.02
C GLY A 49 9.85 6.30 2.46
N THR A 50 9.74 7.58 2.09
CA THR A 50 10.69 8.62 2.45
C THR A 50 10.02 9.80 3.15
N GLU A 51 10.76 10.49 4.00
CA GLU A 51 10.27 11.70 4.68
C GLU A 51 10.62 12.99 3.93
N ASN A 52 11.72 12.95 3.14
CA ASN A 52 12.38 14.17 2.67
C ASN A 52 12.52 14.27 1.15
N TYR A 53 11.87 13.37 0.38
CA TYR A 53 11.97 13.36 -1.07
C TYR A 53 10.61 13.56 -1.73
N TRP A 54 10.57 14.36 -2.78
CA TRP A 54 9.40 14.58 -3.64
C TRP A 54 9.80 14.43 -5.10
N VAL A 55 8.86 13.98 -5.91
CA VAL A 55 9.00 13.87 -7.36
C VAL A 55 7.84 14.58 -8.05
N SER A 56 8.11 15.27 -9.15
CA SER A 56 7.08 15.88 -9.98
C SER A 56 6.65 14.95 -11.11
N ASN A 57 5.47 15.22 -11.65
CA ASN A 57 4.97 14.58 -12.88
C ASN A 57 5.82 14.84 -14.14
N TYR A 58 6.89 15.62 -14.02
CA TYR A 58 7.91 15.87 -15.04
C TYR A 58 9.28 15.27 -14.69
N GLY A 59 9.39 14.55 -13.57
CA GLY A 59 10.63 13.88 -13.14
C GLY A 59 11.59 14.80 -12.40
N ARG A 60 11.21 16.02 -12.05
CA ARG A 60 12.01 16.83 -11.15
C ARG A 60 11.90 16.29 -9.73
N THR A 61 12.99 16.27 -9.00
CA THR A 61 13.03 15.77 -7.63
C THR A 61 13.45 16.86 -6.67
N VAL A 62 12.88 16.82 -5.46
CA VAL A 62 13.21 17.72 -4.37
C VAL A 62 13.68 16.91 -3.17
N ASN A 63 14.76 17.33 -2.57
CA ASN A 63 15.30 16.74 -1.36
C ASN A 63 15.42 17.83 -0.27
N ASN A 64 14.86 17.53 0.91
CA ASN A 64 14.92 18.43 2.08
C ASN A 64 15.80 17.87 3.19
N LEU A 65 16.91 17.21 2.85
CA LEU A 65 17.86 16.64 3.83
C LEU A 65 18.61 17.68 4.66
N ASN A 66 18.69 18.92 4.20
CA ASN A 66 19.34 20.00 4.93
C ASN A 66 18.30 20.85 5.65
N HIS A 67 18.09 20.60 6.92
CA HIS A 67 17.18 21.23 7.88
C HIS A 67 17.24 22.77 8.02
N LYS A 68 17.86 23.47 7.10
CA LYS A 68 17.92 24.92 7.08
C LYS A 68 17.26 25.45 5.83
N ASP A 69 15.93 25.59 5.89
CA ASP A 69 15.06 26.47 5.06
C ASP A 69 15.40 26.65 3.56
N LYS A 70 16.28 25.85 2.98
CA LYS A 70 16.63 25.89 1.57
C LYS A 70 16.19 24.58 0.93
N LYS A 71 14.98 24.60 0.39
CA LYS A 71 14.48 23.57 -0.52
C LYS A 71 15.36 23.61 -1.76
N THR A 72 16.19 22.60 -1.96
CA THR A 72 17.10 22.56 -3.11
C THR A 72 16.46 21.70 -4.19
N PHE A 73 16.10 22.31 -5.31
CA PHE A 73 15.76 21.59 -6.52
C PHE A 73 17.01 21.03 -7.15
N TYR A 74 17.03 19.74 -7.36
CA TYR A 74 18.00 19.13 -8.26
C TYR A 74 17.33 18.92 -9.62
N GLU A 75 17.56 19.84 -10.53
CA GLU A 75 17.28 19.61 -11.93
C GLU A 75 18.35 18.67 -12.48
N HIS A 76 17.94 17.48 -12.88
CA HIS A 76 18.89 16.52 -13.42
C HIS A 76 19.26 16.93 -14.84
N LYS A 77 20.47 17.42 -15.01
CA LYS A 77 21.08 17.64 -16.31
C LYS A 77 21.63 16.30 -16.82
N GLN A 78 21.06 15.84 -17.92
CA GLN A 78 21.57 14.78 -18.82
C GLN A 78 22.25 13.56 -18.16
N GLY A 79 21.67 12.39 -18.33
CA GLY A 79 22.18 11.08 -17.93
C GLY A 79 21.29 10.43 -16.88
N LYS A 80 21.44 9.13 -16.73
CA LYS A 80 20.74 8.34 -15.71
C LYS A 80 21.04 8.90 -14.34
N CYS A 81 20.08 9.67 -13.81
CA CYS A 81 20.18 10.20 -12.48
C CYS A 81 19.84 9.15 -11.46
N HIS A 82 20.84 8.75 -10.71
CA HIS A 82 20.61 7.95 -9.50
C HIS A 82 20.26 8.87 -8.35
N ILE A 83 19.04 8.74 -7.88
CA ILE A 83 18.61 9.39 -6.65
C ILE A 83 18.82 8.40 -5.54
N THR A 84 19.57 8.79 -4.54
CA THR A 84 19.74 8.00 -3.33
C THR A 84 18.67 8.36 -2.33
N VAL A 85 17.83 7.42 -1.99
CA VAL A 85 16.86 7.53 -0.91
C VAL A 85 17.32 6.66 0.27
N PHE A 86 17.12 7.17 1.49
CA PHE A 86 17.36 6.39 2.69
C PHE A 86 16.03 5.84 3.20
N GLU A 87 15.94 4.52 3.22
CA GLU A 87 14.77 3.78 3.67
C GLU A 87 15.11 2.98 4.94
N ILE A 88 14.10 2.76 5.78
CA ILE A 88 14.20 1.85 6.91
C ILE A 88 13.54 0.54 6.48
N GLU A 89 14.32 -0.51 6.39
CA GLU A 89 13.80 -1.85 6.18
C GLU A 89 13.60 -2.55 7.52
N ARG A 90 12.39 -3.03 7.74
CA ARG A 90 12.03 -3.86 8.89
C ARG A 90 12.03 -5.32 8.45
N CYS A 91 12.93 -6.10 9.00
CA CYS A 91 13.07 -7.51 8.67
C CYS A 91 12.79 -8.38 9.89
N PRO A 92 12.02 -9.48 9.70
CA PRO A 92 11.81 -10.44 10.78
C PRO A 92 13.13 -11.14 11.16
N VAL A 93 13.39 -11.21 12.45
CA VAL A 93 14.58 -11.87 13.00
C VAL A 93 14.41 -13.38 12.93
N LYS A 94 15.47 -14.07 12.48
CA LYS A 94 15.55 -15.54 12.52
C LYS A 94 16.54 -15.98 13.59
N ASN A 95 16.18 -17.04 14.33
CA ASN A 95 17.10 -17.71 15.25
C ASN A 95 18.20 -18.47 14.50
N LYS A 96 19.16 -19.06 15.24
CA LYS A 96 20.27 -19.84 14.67
C LYS A 96 19.82 -21.05 13.84
N LYS A 97 18.56 -21.49 14.00
CA LYS A 97 17.96 -22.61 13.25
C LYS A 97 17.17 -22.10 12.02
N GLY A 98 17.18 -20.81 11.72
CA GLY A 98 16.46 -20.20 10.60
C GLY A 98 14.97 -19.97 10.83
N GLN A 99 14.46 -20.24 12.05
CA GLN A 99 13.05 -20.03 12.41
C GLN A 99 12.82 -18.58 12.82
N LEU A 100 11.66 -18.04 12.47
CA LEU A 100 11.25 -16.69 12.84
C LEU A 100 11.02 -16.60 14.36
N THR A 101 11.60 -15.56 15.00
CA THR A 101 11.50 -15.36 16.45
C THR A 101 10.30 -14.52 16.88
N GLY A 102 9.60 -13.89 15.94
CA GLY A 102 8.58 -12.88 16.22
C GLY A 102 9.14 -11.46 16.48
N GLU A 103 10.46 -11.31 16.53
CA GLU A 103 11.13 -10.01 16.64
C GLU A 103 11.34 -9.37 15.27
N ILE A 104 11.44 -8.04 15.25
CA ILE A 104 11.68 -7.24 14.05
C ILE A 104 12.96 -6.44 14.26
N ALA A 105 13.90 -6.61 13.35
CA ALA A 105 15.09 -5.76 13.28
C ALA A 105 14.89 -4.64 12.26
N GLU A 106 15.28 -3.43 12.62
CA GLU A 106 15.29 -2.29 11.69
C GLU A 106 16.69 -2.13 11.11
N THR A 107 16.78 -2.11 9.79
CA THR A 107 18.02 -1.87 9.07
C THR A 107 17.81 -0.69 8.14
N ARG A 108 18.70 0.32 8.28
CA ARG A 108 18.73 1.44 7.33
C ARG A 108 19.55 1.02 6.12
N TYR A 109 18.99 1.21 4.94
CA TYR A 109 19.72 0.95 3.71
C TYR A 109 19.53 2.09 2.71
N ARG A 110 20.50 2.16 1.83
CA ARG A 110 20.51 3.10 0.74
C ARG A 110 19.90 2.43 -0.50
N ARG A 111 18.92 3.09 -1.11
CA ARG A 111 18.34 2.67 -2.39
C ARG A 111 18.64 3.70 -3.46
N ASP A 112 19.16 3.24 -4.58
CA ASP A 112 19.30 4.05 -5.77
C ASP A 112 18.07 3.84 -6.67
N THR A 113 17.49 4.93 -7.17
CA THR A 113 16.32 4.96 -8.04
C THR A 113 16.54 6.02 -9.13
N SER A 114 15.65 6.10 -10.09
CA SER A 114 15.73 7.08 -11.17
C SER A 114 14.48 7.95 -11.25
N PRO A 115 14.54 9.13 -11.90
CA PRO A 115 13.38 9.99 -12.07
C PRO A 115 12.21 9.30 -12.78
N GLU A 116 12.49 8.56 -13.85
CA GLU A 116 11.46 7.82 -14.60
C GLU A 116 10.78 6.74 -13.74
N GLU A 117 11.54 6.03 -12.88
CA GLU A 117 10.95 5.05 -11.94
C GLU A 117 10.05 5.73 -10.91
N LEU A 118 10.47 6.89 -10.39
CA LEU A 118 9.67 7.65 -9.44
C LEU A 118 8.40 8.20 -10.10
N VAL A 119 8.51 8.75 -11.32
CA VAL A 119 7.35 9.28 -12.06
C VAL A 119 6.36 8.16 -12.37
N THR A 120 6.83 7.05 -12.90
CA THR A 120 5.93 5.94 -13.23
C THR A 120 5.25 5.36 -12.00
N LYS A 121 5.97 5.26 -10.88
CA LYS A 121 5.42 4.76 -9.62
C LYS A 121 4.30 5.65 -9.06
N HIS A 122 4.43 6.98 -9.21
CA HIS A 122 3.53 7.93 -8.54
C HIS A 122 2.45 8.55 -9.45
N PHE A 123 2.64 8.52 -10.76
CA PHE A 123 1.75 9.19 -11.72
C PHE A 123 1.13 8.27 -12.78
N LEU A 124 1.58 7.00 -12.86
CA LEU A 124 0.96 5.99 -13.71
C LEU A 124 0.34 4.90 -12.85
N VAL A 125 -0.71 4.25 -13.38
CA VAL A 125 -1.24 3.03 -12.76
C VAL A 125 -0.18 1.93 -12.88
N PRO A 126 0.27 1.33 -11.77
CA PRO A 126 1.29 0.30 -11.79
C PRO A 126 0.91 -0.87 -12.71
N TYR A 127 1.86 -1.36 -13.50
CA TYR A 127 1.62 -2.50 -14.40
C TYR A 127 2.66 -3.60 -14.15
N ALA A 128 2.33 -4.53 -13.27
CA ALA A 128 3.25 -5.56 -12.77
C ALA A 128 3.88 -6.45 -13.86
N LYS A 129 3.16 -6.68 -14.96
CA LYS A 129 3.66 -7.49 -16.11
C LYS A 129 4.71 -6.77 -16.95
N ARG A 130 4.88 -5.47 -16.77
CA ARG A 130 5.78 -4.62 -17.55
C ARG A 130 6.61 -3.78 -16.60
N LYS A 131 7.90 -4.07 -16.51
CA LYS A 131 8.79 -3.47 -15.50
C LYS A 131 9.79 -2.48 -16.06
N LYS A 132 9.90 -2.41 -17.41
CA LYS A 132 10.76 -1.44 -18.09
C LYS A 132 9.98 -0.21 -18.44
N ILE A 133 10.68 0.91 -18.52
CA ILE A 133 10.11 2.21 -18.89
C ILE A 133 10.69 2.61 -20.25
N TRP A 134 9.81 3.11 -21.11
CA TRP A 134 10.16 3.61 -22.43
C TRP A 134 9.69 5.06 -22.57
N HIS A 135 10.57 5.91 -23.11
CA HIS A 135 10.27 7.30 -23.46
C HIS A 135 9.73 7.37 -24.88
N LYS A 136 8.48 7.80 -25.06
CA LYS A 136 7.79 7.82 -26.37
C LYS A 136 8.48 8.67 -27.43
N ASP A 137 9.09 9.79 -27.02
CA ASP A 137 9.81 10.71 -27.88
C ASP A 137 11.29 10.33 -28.11
N GLY A 138 11.77 9.29 -27.43
CA GLY A 138 13.17 8.84 -27.48
C GLY A 138 14.15 9.69 -26.66
N ASP A 139 13.70 10.75 -25.98
CA ASP A 139 14.53 11.55 -25.08
C ASP A 139 14.46 10.99 -23.64
N GLU A 140 15.52 10.30 -23.22
CA GLU A 140 15.65 9.73 -21.88
C GLU A 140 15.64 10.79 -20.75
N ASN A 141 15.72 12.06 -21.08
CA ASN A 141 15.63 13.15 -20.09
C ASN A 141 14.22 13.70 -19.96
N ASN A 142 13.32 13.41 -20.88
CA ASN A 142 11.94 13.84 -20.83
C ASN A 142 11.09 12.87 -19.99
N ASN A 143 11.17 13.03 -18.69
CA ASN A 143 10.46 12.19 -17.70
C ASN A 143 9.01 12.65 -17.45
N TRP A 144 8.40 13.41 -18.37
CA TRP A 144 7.00 13.74 -18.27
C TRP A 144 6.13 12.50 -18.29
N TYR A 145 5.25 12.33 -17.30
CA TYR A 145 4.49 11.11 -17.09
C TYR A 145 3.69 10.64 -18.32
N LYS A 146 3.21 11.58 -19.19
CA LYS A 146 2.55 11.21 -20.44
C LYS A 146 3.51 10.74 -21.54
N ASN A 147 4.80 11.02 -21.40
CA ASN A 147 5.85 10.54 -22.30
C ASN A 147 6.32 9.12 -21.95
N LEU A 148 5.99 8.61 -20.75
CA LEU A 148 6.47 7.33 -20.25
C LEU A 148 5.46 6.20 -20.51
N LEU A 149 5.99 5.02 -20.87
CA LEU A 149 5.23 3.78 -21.04
C LEU A 149 5.90 2.64 -20.28
N TYR A 150 5.08 1.80 -19.65
CA TYR A 150 5.53 0.50 -19.17
C TYR A 150 5.66 -0.47 -20.34
N VAL A 151 6.81 -1.16 -20.45
CA VAL A 151 7.10 -2.13 -21.47
C VAL A 151 7.66 -3.43 -20.90
N SER A 152 7.45 -4.55 -21.58
CA SER A 152 8.09 -5.82 -21.24
C SER A 152 9.58 -5.79 -21.58
N ASP A 153 10.37 -6.70 -20.99
CA ASP A 153 11.79 -6.83 -21.36
C ASP A 153 12.00 -7.19 -22.84
N ALA A 154 11.08 -7.97 -23.42
CA ALA A 154 11.13 -8.34 -24.83
C ALA A 154 10.87 -7.14 -25.74
N ASP A 155 9.80 -6.37 -25.45
CA ASP A 155 9.44 -5.18 -26.20
C ASP A 155 10.49 -4.08 -26.07
N TYR A 156 11.06 -3.90 -24.87
CA TYR A 156 12.16 -2.95 -24.66
C TYR A 156 13.37 -3.23 -25.57
N LYS A 157 13.73 -4.52 -25.75
CA LYS A 157 14.83 -4.92 -26.65
C LYS A 157 14.51 -4.60 -28.10
N LYS A 158 13.28 -4.86 -28.58
CA LYS A 158 12.84 -4.55 -29.94
C LYS A 158 12.84 -3.05 -30.21
N LEU A 159 12.32 -2.27 -29.27
CA LEU A 159 12.31 -0.81 -29.36
C LEU A 159 13.74 -0.25 -29.40
N LYS A 160 14.62 -0.76 -28.54
CA LYS A 160 16.01 -0.30 -28.46
C LYS A 160 16.83 -0.68 -29.68
N SER A 161 16.54 -1.81 -30.33
CA SER A 161 17.18 -2.22 -31.58
C SER A 161 16.63 -1.52 -32.82
N GLY A 162 15.52 -0.78 -32.70
CA GLY A 162 14.83 -0.15 -33.82
C GLY A 162 14.08 -1.14 -34.71
N GLU A 163 13.84 -2.37 -34.22
CA GLU A 163 13.08 -3.40 -34.95
C GLU A 163 11.61 -2.97 -35.13
N CYS A 164 11.06 -2.24 -34.16
CA CYS A 164 9.72 -1.71 -34.21
C CYS A 164 9.60 -0.40 -33.41
N THR A 165 8.48 0.29 -33.59
CA THR A 165 8.11 1.47 -32.80
C THR A 165 7.14 1.08 -31.67
N TRP A 166 7.01 1.92 -30.65
CA TRP A 166 6.06 1.68 -29.57
C TRP A 166 4.61 1.71 -30.05
N GLN A 167 4.30 2.46 -31.11
CA GLN A 167 2.99 2.50 -31.75
C GLN A 167 2.64 1.17 -32.42
N GLU A 168 3.59 0.55 -33.12
CA GLU A 168 3.40 -0.76 -33.77
C GLU A 168 3.15 -1.89 -32.77
N LEU A 169 3.69 -1.74 -31.56
CA LEU A 169 3.46 -2.70 -30.47
C LEU A 169 2.12 -2.48 -29.73
N ASN A 170 1.34 -1.45 -30.10
CA ASN A 170 0.07 -1.10 -29.45
C ASN A 170 0.17 -0.95 -27.91
N LEU A 171 1.34 -0.60 -27.39
CA LEU A 171 1.60 -0.55 -25.93
C LEU A 171 0.70 0.43 -25.20
N GLU A 172 0.36 1.55 -25.83
CA GLU A 172 -0.53 2.55 -25.24
C GLU A 172 -1.97 2.03 -25.17
N GLN A 173 -2.44 1.35 -26.21
CA GLN A 173 -3.78 0.76 -26.22
C GLN A 173 -3.92 -0.33 -25.15
N GLU A 174 -2.94 -1.22 -25.02
CA GLU A 174 -2.96 -2.23 -23.97
C GLU A 174 -2.95 -1.62 -22.54
N TYR A 175 -2.22 -0.52 -22.35
CA TYR A 175 -2.24 0.21 -21.09
C TYR A 175 -3.59 0.85 -20.81
N ILE A 176 -4.24 1.42 -21.84
CA ILE A 176 -5.60 1.98 -21.73
C ILE A 176 -6.59 0.89 -21.32
N GLU A 177 -6.53 -0.28 -21.95
CA GLU A 177 -7.39 -1.41 -21.64
C GLU A 177 -7.16 -1.92 -20.20
N TYR A 178 -5.92 -2.03 -19.79
CA TYR A 178 -5.56 -2.36 -18.41
C TYR A 178 -6.17 -1.36 -17.40
N ARG A 179 -5.98 -0.07 -17.66
CA ARG A 179 -6.53 1.00 -16.84
C ARG A 179 -8.06 0.97 -16.78
N ASN A 180 -8.72 0.68 -17.89
CA ASN A 180 -10.18 0.57 -17.95
C ASN A 180 -10.67 -0.59 -17.09
N ARG A 181 -10.03 -1.77 -17.17
CA ARG A 181 -10.37 -2.91 -16.30
C ARG A 181 -10.17 -2.57 -14.82
N ALA A 182 -9.07 -1.91 -14.47
CA ALA A 182 -8.84 -1.46 -13.10
C ALA A 182 -9.92 -0.46 -12.63
N THR A 183 -10.36 0.43 -13.53
CA THR A 183 -11.43 1.40 -13.24
C THR A 183 -12.78 0.69 -12.99
N GLU A 184 -13.15 -0.27 -13.82
CA GLU A 184 -14.37 -1.08 -13.65
C GLU A 184 -14.33 -1.85 -12.33
N HIS A 185 -13.17 -2.43 -12.01
CA HIS A 185 -12.98 -3.13 -10.74
C HIS A 185 -13.08 -2.16 -9.54
N ALA A 186 -12.54 -0.95 -9.62
CA ALA A 186 -12.68 0.06 -8.59
C ALA A 186 -14.14 0.38 -8.28
N TYR A 187 -14.98 0.57 -9.30
CA TYR A 187 -16.42 0.79 -9.10
C TYR A 187 -17.11 -0.43 -8.47
N LYS A 188 -16.73 -1.64 -8.85
CA LYS A 188 -17.25 -2.86 -8.23
C LYS A 188 -16.92 -2.93 -6.74
N VAL A 189 -15.67 -2.64 -6.39
CA VAL A 189 -15.21 -2.59 -4.99
C VAL A 189 -15.94 -1.49 -4.22
N TYR A 190 -16.05 -0.28 -4.78
CA TYR A 190 -16.80 0.83 -4.19
C TYR A 190 -18.22 0.44 -3.82
N ASN A 191 -18.96 -0.16 -4.75
CA ASN A 191 -20.34 -0.62 -4.53
C ASN A 191 -20.40 -1.71 -3.45
N GLY A 192 -19.38 -2.56 -3.36
CA GLY A 192 -19.24 -3.56 -2.29
C GLY A 192 -19.04 -2.93 -0.91
N ILE A 193 -18.24 -1.86 -0.83
CA ILE A 193 -18.04 -1.11 0.41
C ILE A 193 -19.32 -0.37 0.81
N LEU A 194 -20.00 0.28 -0.13
CA LEU A 194 -21.29 0.93 0.13
C LEU A 194 -22.31 -0.02 0.75
N LYS A 195 -22.41 -1.24 0.22
CA LYS A 195 -23.30 -2.27 0.78
C LYS A 195 -22.93 -2.63 2.22
N ARG A 196 -21.63 -2.68 2.56
CA ARG A 196 -21.15 -2.98 3.90
C ARG A 196 -21.38 -1.83 4.89
N CYS A 197 -21.35 -0.59 4.41
CA CYS A 197 -21.54 0.61 5.24
C CYS A 197 -22.99 1.08 5.33
N GLY A 198 -23.92 0.50 4.54
CA GLY A 198 -25.31 0.95 4.47
C GLY A 198 -26.26 0.11 5.31
N ASP A 199 -27.37 0.74 5.77
CA ASP A 199 -28.46 0.09 6.52
C ASP A 199 -29.26 -0.95 5.72
N THR A 200 -28.91 -1.16 4.44
CA THR A 200 -29.68 -1.99 3.50
C THR A 200 -29.24 -3.46 3.43
N VAL A 201 -28.29 -3.86 4.28
CA VAL A 201 -27.87 -5.27 4.32
C VAL A 201 -28.90 -6.09 5.08
N ASN A 202 -29.74 -6.80 4.32
CA ASN A 202 -30.75 -7.73 4.85
C ASN A 202 -30.17 -9.08 5.32
N ASP A 203 -28.85 -9.22 5.33
CA ASP A 203 -28.14 -10.43 5.74
C ASP A 203 -27.49 -10.21 7.11
N ASP A 204 -28.11 -10.75 8.15
CA ASP A 204 -27.68 -10.63 9.55
C ASP A 204 -26.25 -11.16 9.76
N SER A 205 -25.79 -12.12 8.95
CA SER A 205 -24.43 -12.64 9.02
C SER A 205 -23.38 -11.62 8.56
N VAL A 206 -23.72 -10.73 7.64
CA VAL A 206 -22.86 -9.65 7.15
C VAL A 206 -22.90 -8.45 8.09
N ARG A 207 -24.05 -8.14 8.69
CA ARG A 207 -24.20 -7.04 9.67
C ARG A 207 -23.28 -7.19 10.85
N SER A 208 -23.20 -8.38 11.45
CA SER A 208 -22.41 -8.56 12.69
C SER A 208 -20.91 -8.25 12.54
N CYS A 209 -20.37 -8.33 11.32
CA CYS A 209 -18.95 -8.07 11.04
C CYS A 209 -18.68 -6.60 10.69
N TYR A 210 -19.70 -5.85 10.24
CA TYR A 210 -19.54 -4.49 9.68
C TYR A 210 -20.38 -3.42 10.36
N ASP A 211 -21.06 -3.71 11.48
CA ASP A 211 -21.97 -2.80 12.19
C ASP A 211 -21.40 -1.41 12.51
N LYS A 212 -20.07 -1.26 12.49
CA LYS A 212 -19.35 -0.01 12.75
C LYS A 212 -18.61 0.54 11.54
N SER A 213 -18.77 -0.08 10.38
CA SER A 213 -18.05 0.37 9.19
C SER A 213 -18.75 1.56 8.56
N THR A 214 -18.00 2.61 8.31
CA THR A 214 -18.46 3.84 7.66
C THR A 214 -17.57 4.16 6.46
N MET A 215 -18.04 5.01 5.57
CA MET A 215 -17.26 5.49 4.44
C MET A 215 -17.06 7.00 4.57
N TRP A 216 -15.87 7.47 4.22
CA TRP A 216 -15.53 8.88 4.19
C TRP A 216 -16.48 9.68 3.31
N GLN A 217 -16.95 10.84 3.82
CA GLN A 217 -18.00 11.62 3.17
C GLN A 217 -17.62 12.06 1.75
N VAL A 218 -16.34 12.38 1.51
CA VAL A 218 -15.85 12.75 0.17
C VAL A 218 -16.05 11.63 -0.85
N TRP A 219 -15.86 10.38 -0.45
CA TRP A 219 -16.10 9.24 -1.33
C TRP A 219 -17.60 8.94 -1.52
N LEU A 220 -18.42 9.24 -0.50
CA LEU A 220 -19.89 9.14 -0.62
C LEU A 220 -20.44 10.19 -1.59
N ASP A 221 -19.98 11.43 -1.47
CA ASP A 221 -20.45 12.55 -2.31
C ASP A 221 -19.95 12.42 -3.76
N ASN A 222 -18.75 11.89 -3.96
CA ASN A 222 -18.15 11.76 -5.27
C ASN A 222 -17.41 10.41 -5.42
N PRO A 223 -18.06 9.38 -5.98
CA PRO A 223 -17.44 8.07 -6.21
C PRO A 223 -16.16 8.12 -7.06
N LYS A 224 -15.98 9.16 -7.89
CA LYS A 224 -14.77 9.32 -8.71
C LYS A 224 -13.53 9.56 -7.86
N GLU A 225 -13.67 10.13 -6.66
CA GLU A 225 -12.55 10.32 -5.73
C GLU A 225 -12.06 8.99 -5.19
N PHE A 226 -12.96 8.05 -4.87
CA PHE A 226 -12.57 6.68 -4.53
C PHE A 226 -11.87 5.99 -5.71
N VAL A 227 -12.43 6.10 -6.91
CA VAL A 227 -11.85 5.46 -8.11
C VAL A 227 -10.46 6.03 -8.39
N ARG A 228 -10.26 7.34 -8.24
CA ARG A 228 -8.95 7.99 -8.36
C ARG A 228 -7.97 7.40 -7.36
N TRP A 229 -8.32 7.42 -6.07
CA TRP A 229 -7.52 6.82 -5.01
C TRP A 229 -7.19 5.35 -5.30
N TYR A 230 -8.20 4.57 -5.74
CA TYR A 230 -8.03 3.17 -6.07
C TYR A 230 -6.99 2.97 -7.19
N LEU A 231 -7.08 3.74 -8.28
CA LEU A 231 -6.16 3.64 -9.40
C LEU A 231 -4.73 4.08 -9.05
N GLU A 232 -4.58 5.06 -8.18
CA GLU A 232 -3.28 5.51 -7.67
C GLU A 232 -2.57 4.43 -6.85
N HIS A 233 -3.33 3.57 -6.17
CA HIS A 233 -2.81 2.52 -5.28
C HIS A 233 -2.94 1.11 -5.86
N TYR A 234 -3.50 0.98 -7.06
CA TYR A 234 -3.76 -0.31 -7.68
C TYR A 234 -2.46 -1.02 -8.07
N TYR A 235 -2.41 -2.30 -7.78
CA TYR A 235 -1.38 -3.21 -8.27
C TYR A 235 -1.99 -4.60 -8.44
N GLU A 236 -1.31 -5.46 -9.24
CA GLU A 236 -1.70 -6.85 -9.41
C GLU A 236 -0.75 -7.76 -8.61
N CYS A 237 -1.29 -8.72 -7.90
CA CYS A 237 -0.54 -9.74 -7.17
C CYS A 237 -0.76 -11.13 -7.80
N GLY A 238 -0.19 -11.35 -8.97
CA GLY A 238 -0.47 -12.55 -9.76
C GLY A 238 -1.94 -12.64 -10.17
N ASP A 239 -2.57 -13.78 -9.91
CA ASP A 239 -3.99 -14.01 -10.17
C ASP A 239 -4.86 -13.87 -8.90
N GLU A 240 -4.31 -13.34 -7.82
CA GLU A 240 -5.04 -13.16 -6.57
C GLU A 240 -6.09 -12.04 -6.69
N GLU A 241 -7.26 -12.25 -6.09
CA GLU A 241 -8.25 -11.20 -5.92
C GLU A 241 -7.71 -10.14 -4.97
N MET A 242 -8.00 -8.87 -5.29
CA MET A 242 -7.55 -7.73 -4.51
C MET A 242 -8.73 -7.11 -3.75
N ASP A 243 -8.55 -6.92 -2.45
CA ASP A 243 -9.52 -6.29 -1.55
C ASP A 243 -9.04 -4.91 -1.10
N VAL A 244 -9.98 -4.03 -0.74
CA VAL A 244 -9.67 -2.80 0.01
C VAL A 244 -9.82 -3.09 1.50
N ASP A 245 -8.73 -2.97 2.20
CA ASP A 245 -8.65 -3.09 3.66
C ASP A 245 -8.60 -1.71 4.32
N LYS A 246 -9.31 -1.56 5.46
CA LYS A 246 -9.37 -0.34 6.27
C LYS A 246 -8.72 -0.49 7.65
N ASP A 247 -8.21 -1.69 7.94
CA ASP A 247 -7.78 -2.07 9.30
C ASP A 247 -6.26 -2.04 9.46
N LEU A 248 -5.48 -2.33 8.41
CA LEU A 248 -4.02 -2.37 8.47
C LEU A 248 -3.40 -1.01 8.81
N PHE A 249 -3.92 0.06 8.22
CA PHE A 249 -3.53 1.44 8.49
C PHE A 249 -4.56 2.19 9.34
N GLY A 250 -5.66 1.53 9.70
CA GLY A 250 -6.78 2.15 10.39
C GLY A 250 -6.45 2.62 11.79
N ASP A 251 -7.18 3.63 12.22
CA ASP A 251 -7.16 4.20 13.58
C ASP A 251 -8.09 3.49 14.57
N GLY A 252 -8.77 2.44 14.11
CA GLY A 252 -9.79 1.70 14.89
C GLY A 252 -11.22 2.26 14.75
N SER A 253 -11.44 3.32 13.99
CA SER A 253 -12.76 3.88 13.72
C SER A 253 -13.66 2.99 12.87
N GLY A 254 -13.05 2.08 12.09
CA GLY A 254 -13.75 1.26 11.10
C GLY A 254 -14.13 2.02 9.82
N MET A 255 -13.61 3.22 9.62
CA MET A 255 -13.90 4.06 8.46
C MET A 255 -13.08 3.67 7.24
N TYR A 256 -13.73 3.55 6.10
CA TYR A 256 -13.08 3.53 4.80
C TYR A 256 -12.69 4.96 4.41
N HIS A 257 -11.41 5.28 4.52
CA HIS A 257 -10.84 6.61 4.29
C HIS A 257 -9.53 6.47 3.51
N GLU A 258 -9.15 7.47 2.72
CA GLU A 258 -7.94 7.42 1.90
C GLU A 258 -6.63 7.23 2.70
N ASP A 259 -6.57 7.73 3.93
CA ASP A 259 -5.41 7.57 4.81
C ASP A 259 -5.39 6.24 5.58
N PHE A 260 -6.53 5.57 5.68
CA PHE A 260 -6.69 4.34 6.46
C PHE A 260 -6.74 3.09 5.60
N CYS A 261 -7.11 3.25 4.32
CA CYS A 261 -7.27 2.13 3.42
C CYS A 261 -5.99 1.79 2.66
N CYS A 262 -5.85 0.51 2.34
CA CYS A 262 -4.89 0.01 1.37
C CYS A 262 -5.52 -1.10 0.53
N ILE A 263 -4.88 -1.43 -0.58
CA ILE A 263 -5.30 -2.55 -1.43
C ILE A 263 -4.43 -3.75 -1.05
N LEU A 264 -5.06 -4.87 -0.70
CA LEU A 264 -4.40 -6.10 -0.29
C LEU A 264 -4.81 -7.29 -1.16
N PRO A 265 -3.90 -8.24 -1.42
CA PRO A 265 -4.30 -9.58 -1.83
C PRO A 265 -5.28 -10.18 -0.80
N LYS A 266 -6.33 -10.79 -1.27
CA LYS A 266 -7.40 -11.36 -0.43
C LYS A 266 -6.86 -12.28 0.67
N GLY A 267 -5.83 -13.08 0.35
CA GLY A 267 -5.17 -13.95 1.33
C GLY A 267 -4.58 -13.16 2.51
N LEU A 268 -3.94 -12.04 2.26
CA LEU A 268 -3.40 -11.17 3.32
C LEU A 268 -4.50 -10.46 4.10
N ASN A 269 -5.59 -10.05 3.44
CA ASN A 269 -6.74 -9.44 4.10
C ASN A 269 -7.40 -10.42 5.08
N ILE A 270 -7.59 -11.69 4.68
CA ILE A 270 -8.10 -12.75 5.55
C ILE A 270 -7.14 -13.02 6.72
N LEU A 271 -5.82 -13.04 6.45
CA LEU A 271 -4.81 -13.25 7.49
C LEU A 271 -4.88 -12.16 8.56
N LEU A 272 -5.07 -10.91 8.15
CA LEU A 272 -5.24 -9.76 9.04
C LEU A 272 -6.54 -9.86 9.85
N ALA A 273 -7.66 -10.18 9.21
CA ALA A 273 -8.94 -10.39 9.89
C ALA A 273 -8.83 -11.47 10.96
N ASN A 274 -8.15 -12.58 10.68
CA ASN A 274 -7.94 -13.69 11.62
C ASN A 274 -6.93 -13.39 12.76
N SER A 275 -6.34 -12.21 12.78
CA SER A 275 -5.48 -11.73 13.88
C SER A 275 -6.26 -11.05 15.02
N LYS A 276 -7.58 -10.91 14.87
CA LYS A 276 -8.48 -10.26 15.81
C LYS A 276 -9.58 -11.21 16.26
N LYS A 277 -10.07 -11.02 17.49
CA LYS A 277 -11.22 -11.74 18.00
C LYS A 277 -12.51 -11.21 17.39
N HIS A 278 -13.33 -12.10 16.84
CA HIS A 278 -14.68 -11.78 16.40
C HIS A 278 -15.69 -12.29 17.43
N TYR A 279 -16.49 -11.38 17.98
CA TYR A 279 -17.52 -11.74 18.95
C TYR A 279 -18.79 -12.21 18.24
N LYS A 280 -19.39 -13.26 18.77
CA LYS A 280 -20.78 -13.66 18.42
C LYS A 280 -21.75 -12.84 19.24
N GLU A 281 -23.01 -12.84 18.84
CA GLU A 281 -24.06 -12.20 19.59
C GLU A 281 -24.06 -12.65 21.08
N GLY A 282 -24.11 -11.66 22.00
CA GLY A 282 -24.04 -11.90 23.45
C GLY A 282 -22.64 -12.19 24.01
N GLN A 283 -21.59 -12.20 23.19
CA GLN A 283 -20.22 -12.36 23.64
C GLN A 283 -19.55 -11.00 23.91
N THR A 284 -18.76 -10.95 24.97
CA THR A 284 -17.90 -9.81 25.34
C THR A 284 -16.54 -10.32 25.79
N SER A 285 -15.58 -9.43 25.98
CA SER A 285 -14.25 -9.78 26.54
C SER A 285 -14.35 -10.47 27.90
N ASP A 286 -15.41 -10.21 28.66
CA ASP A 286 -15.56 -10.72 30.01
C ASP A 286 -16.13 -12.15 30.08
N ASN A 287 -16.74 -12.64 28.98
CA ASN A 287 -17.40 -13.95 28.95
C ASN A 287 -16.84 -14.91 27.89
N VAL A 288 -15.70 -14.59 27.26
CA VAL A 288 -15.03 -15.45 26.29
C VAL A 288 -13.55 -15.61 26.62
N LEU A 289 -12.97 -16.73 26.19
CA LEU A 289 -11.52 -16.90 26.24
C LEU A 289 -10.83 -16.03 25.20
N PRO A 290 -9.54 -15.66 25.40
CA PRO A 290 -8.74 -14.97 24.41
C PRO A 290 -8.73 -15.67 23.04
N LEU A 291 -8.38 -14.92 21.99
CA LEU A 291 -8.23 -15.45 20.64
C LEU A 291 -7.32 -16.69 20.64
N GLY A 292 -7.82 -17.79 20.04
CA GLY A 292 -7.07 -19.04 19.89
C GLY A 292 -6.84 -19.84 21.18
N VAL A 293 -7.39 -19.40 22.32
CA VAL A 293 -7.27 -20.12 23.59
C VAL A 293 -8.43 -21.09 23.78
N ARG A 294 -8.13 -22.29 24.30
CA ARG A 294 -9.06 -23.36 24.67
C ARG A 294 -8.88 -23.73 26.13
N TYR A 295 -9.93 -24.25 26.72
CA TYR A 295 -9.90 -24.83 28.08
C TYR A 295 -9.90 -26.32 28.02
N ASN A 296 -8.97 -26.94 28.74
CA ASN A 296 -8.92 -28.39 28.95
C ASN A 296 -9.54 -28.74 30.30
N SER A 297 -10.74 -29.33 30.28
CA SER A 297 -11.49 -29.69 31.48
C SER A 297 -10.91 -30.87 32.24
N GLU A 298 -10.10 -31.72 31.60
CA GLU A 298 -9.50 -32.90 32.25
C GLU A 298 -8.37 -32.48 33.19
N ASN A 299 -7.56 -31.52 32.76
CA ASN A 299 -6.39 -31.04 33.51
C ASN A 299 -6.65 -29.75 34.25
N ASN A 300 -7.82 -29.10 34.02
CA ASN A 300 -8.14 -27.77 34.51
C ASN A 300 -7.10 -26.74 34.08
N THR A 301 -6.69 -26.77 32.79
CA THR A 301 -5.66 -25.96 32.20
C THR A 301 -6.18 -25.25 30.95
N TYR A 302 -5.40 -24.31 30.43
CA TYR A 302 -5.67 -23.58 29.17
C TYR A 302 -4.54 -23.85 28.19
N TYR A 303 -4.85 -23.91 26.89
CA TYR A 303 -3.85 -24.06 25.84
C TYR A 303 -4.22 -23.21 24.61
N GLY A 304 -3.21 -22.78 23.87
CA GLY A 304 -3.40 -22.16 22.56
C GLY A 304 -3.68 -23.24 21.51
N GLU A 305 -4.54 -22.95 20.54
CA GLU A 305 -4.78 -23.80 19.38
C GLU A 305 -4.66 -22.96 18.12
N ILE A 306 -3.70 -23.29 17.25
CA ILE A 306 -3.40 -22.53 16.03
C ILE A 306 -3.53 -23.41 14.80
N THR A 307 -4.27 -22.93 13.79
CA THR A 307 -4.17 -23.46 12.43
C THR A 307 -3.22 -22.55 11.64
N PHE A 308 -2.04 -23.07 11.31
CA PHE A 308 -1.09 -22.33 10.50
C PHE A 308 -1.64 -22.14 9.08
N THR A 309 -1.32 -20.98 8.48
CA THR A 309 -1.77 -20.69 7.11
C THR A 309 -1.25 -21.75 6.13
N GLY A 310 -2.18 -22.41 5.45
CA GLY A 310 -1.91 -23.52 4.54
C GLY A 310 -1.88 -24.92 5.20
N ALA A 311 -2.19 -25.02 6.48
CA ALA A 311 -2.42 -26.30 7.15
C ALA A 311 -3.91 -26.61 7.24
N ASP A 312 -4.24 -27.89 7.13
CA ASP A 312 -5.64 -28.40 7.24
C ASP A 312 -6.05 -28.64 8.70
N GLU A 313 -5.09 -28.85 9.58
CA GLU A 313 -5.35 -29.22 10.98
C GLU A 313 -4.82 -28.16 11.94
N ALA A 314 -5.55 -28.00 13.05
CA ALA A 314 -5.12 -27.16 14.16
C ALA A 314 -4.03 -27.88 14.99
N THR A 315 -3.05 -27.11 15.45
CA THR A 315 -1.97 -27.59 16.31
C THR A 315 -2.20 -27.05 17.72
N PRO A 316 -2.37 -27.94 18.72
CA PRO A 316 -2.40 -27.53 20.12
C PRO A 316 -0.99 -27.10 20.57
N LEU A 317 -0.95 -26.06 21.40
CA LEU A 317 0.27 -25.54 22.03
C LEU A 317 0.38 -26.07 23.47
N SER A 318 1.30 -25.52 24.26
CA SER A 318 1.52 -25.91 25.64
C SER A 318 0.31 -25.62 26.53
N GLU A 319 0.14 -26.43 27.59
CA GLU A 319 -0.85 -26.21 28.63
C GLU A 319 -0.34 -25.24 29.70
N TRP A 320 -1.22 -24.33 30.14
CA TRP A 320 -0.94 -23.25 31.06
C TRP A 320 -2.01 -23.17 32.17
N ALA A 321 -1.65 -22.55 33.29
CA ALA A 321 -2.58 -22.40 34.40
C ALA A 321 -3.63 -21.32 34.14
N THR A 322 -3.31 -20.31 33.32
CA THR A 322 -4.19 -19.17 33.02
C THR A 322 -4.40 -18.99 31.50
N PRO A 323 -5.56 -18.42 31.09
CA PRO A 323 -5.80 -18.14 29.69
C PRO A 323 -4.87 -17.05 29.12
N GLU A 324 -4.36 -16.16 29.97
CA GLU A 324 -3.42 -15.11 29.58
C GLU A 324 -2.06 -15.70 29.19
N GLU A 325 -1.55 -16.69 29.95
CA GLU A 325 -0.31 -17.39 29.62
C GLU A 325 -0.44 -18.19 28.32
N ALA A 326 -1.56 -18.90 28.16
CA ALA A 326 -1.86 -19.64 26.92
C ALA A 326 -1.96 -18.68 25.72
N PHE A 327 -2.57 -17.50 25.92
CA PHE A 327 -2.63 -16.48 24.87
C PHE A 327 -1.25 -15.89 24.55
N ALA A 328 -0.39 -15.69 25.53
CA ALA A 328 0.95 -15.17 25.29
C ALA A 328 1.76 -16.08 24.33
N GLU A 329 1.68 -17.42 24.54
CA GLU A 329 2.29 -18.38 23.61
C GLU A 329 1.60 -18.36 22.23
N TYR A 330 0.27 -18.38 22.19
CA TYR A 330 -0.51 -18.30 20.95
C TYR A 330 -0.15 -17.05 20.14
N LYS A 331 -0.05 -15.88 20.79
CA LYS A 331 0.32 -14.60 20.17
C LYS A 331 1.66 -14.68 19.44
N VAL A 332 2.66 -15.29 20.07
CA VAL A 332 4.00 -15.48 19.46
C VAL A 332 3.91 -16.35 18.21
N MET A 333 3.24 -17.48 18.32
CA MET A 333 3.09 -18.43 17.21
C MET A 333 2.27 -17.83 16.06
N LYS A 334 1.18 -17.12 16.37
CA LYS A 334 0.35 -16.46 15.37
C LYS A 334 1.10 -15.34 14.66
N LYS A 335 1.89 -14.54 15.40
CA LYS A 335 2.73 -13.50 14.80
C LYS A 335 3.81 -14.10 13.90
N ALA A 336 4.41 -15.20 14.29
CA ALA A 336 5.39 -15.92 13.45
C ALA A 336 4.75 -16.45 12.16
N ASP A 337 3.52 -16.97 12.22
CA ASP A 337 2.79 -17.42 11.03
C ASP A 337 2.47 -16.24 10.09
N ILE A 338 1.96 -15.12 10.62
CA ILE A 338 1.73 -13.90 9.84
C ILE A 338 3.01 -13.46 9.11
N MET A 339 4.15 -13.39 9.83
CA MET A 339 5.42 -12.99 9.24
C MET A 339 5.90 -13.98 8.17
N ARG A 340 5.74 -15.29 8.41
CA ARG A 340 6.09 -16.33 7.43
C ARG A 340 5.35 -16.16 6.12
N VAL A 341 4.05 -15.88 6.19
CA VAL A 341 3.20 -15.65 5.01
C VAL A 341 3.60 -14.36 4.32
N VAL A 342 3.69 -13.27 5.07
CA VAL A 342 3.98 -11.93 4.53
C VAL A 342 5.34 -11.87 3.84
N VAL A 343 6.36 -12.59 4.33
CA VAL A 343 7.68 -12.67 3.68
C VAL A 343 7.57 -13.20 2.23
N GLY A 344 6.61 -14.10 1.95
CA GLY A 344 6.34 -14.58 0.59
C GLY A 344 5.78 -13.51 -0.37
N TYR A 345 5.33 -12.39 0.18
CA TYR A 345 4.80 -11.25 -0.59
C TYR A 345 5.79 -10.09 -0.75
N LYS A 346 7.00 -10.16 -0.19
CA LYS A 346 7.99 -9.06 -0.17
C LYS A 346 8.18 -8.33 -1.51
N VAL A 347 8.15 -9.08 -2.63
CA VAL A 347 8.34 -8.52 -3.97
C VAL A 347 7.05 -8.42 -4.79
N LYS A 348 5.92 -8.76 -4.19
CA LYS A 348 4.61 -8.83 -4.87
C LYS A 348 3.69 -7.69 -4.48
N ILE A 349 3.89 -7.11 -3.29
CA ILE A 349 3.09 -6.01 -2.76
C ILE A 349 3.95 -4.76 -2.57
N PRO A 350 3.34 -3.57 -2.51
CA PRO A 350 4.04 -2.33 -2.20
C PRO A 350 4.81 -2.41 -0.88
N GLU A 351 5.99 -1.83 -0.86
CA GLU A 351 6.90 -1.93 0.28
C GLU A 351 6.32 -1.35 1.57
N TYR A 352 5.56 -0.25 1.49
CA TYR A 352 4.92 0.36 2.66
C TYR A 352 3.89 -0.58 3.31
N ILE A 353 3.15 -1.35 2.49
CA ILE A 353 2.22 -2.37 2.97
C ILE A 353 3.02 -3.51 3.62
N TYR A 354 4.07 -3.99 2.95
CA TYR A 354 4.93 -5.04 3.48
C TYR A 354 5.50 -4.67 4.85
N LYS A 355 6.03 -3.46 4.99
CA LYS A 355 6.57 -2.96 6.27
C LYS A 355 5.51 -2.87 7.35
N LYS A 356 4.30 -2.44 7.00
CA LYS A 356 3.21 -2.26 7.96
C LYS A 356 2.74 -3.57 8.60
N PHE A 357 2.81 -4.68 7.87
CA PHE A 357 2.45 -5.99 8.43
C PHE A 357 3.30 -6.40 9.63
N PHE A 358 4.54 -5.93 9.74
CA PHE A 358 5.40 -6.23 10.91
C PHE A 358 4.96 -5.49 12.17
N GLU A 359 4.15 -4.45 12.02
CA GLU A 359 3.55 -3.70 13.14
C GLU A 359 2.22 -4.32 13.62
N VAL A 360 1.67 -5.27 12.85
CA VAL A 360 0.41 -5.93 13.22
C VAL A 360 0.54 -6.61 14.56
N GLU A 361 -0.38 -6.29 15.45
CA GLU A 361 -0.50 -6.92 16.76
C GLU A 361 -1.63 -7.93 16.79
N VAL A 362 -1.36 -9.10 17.36
CA VAL A 362 -2.39 -10.10 17.68
C VAL A 362 -2.99 -9.72 19.03
N LYS A 363 -4.28 -9.41 19.04
CA LYS A 363 -5.00 -8.97 20.25
C LYS A 363 -5.82 -10.11 20.84
N PRO A 364 -5.91 -10.20 22.19
CA PRO A 364 -6.67 -11.28 22.85
C PRO A 364 -8.18 -11.14 22.59
N TYR A 365 -8.65 -9.91 22.51
CA TYR A 365 -10.05 -9.53 22.42
C TYR A 365 -10.28 -8.48 21.36
#